data_b25e3704d0aa0696d07f80eca57354c5
#
_entry.id   b25e3704d0aa0696d07f80eca57354c5
#
_cell.length_a   1.000
_cell.length_b   1.000
_cell.length_c   1.000
_cell.angle_alpha   90.00
_cell.angle_beta   90.00
_cell.angle_gamma   90.00
#
_symmetry.space_group_name_H-M   'P 1'
#
loop_
_entity.id
_entity.type
_entity.pdbx_description
1 polymer ?
#
loop_
_entity_poly.entity_id
_entity_poly.type
_entity_poly.pdbx_seq_one_letter_code
_entity_poly.pdbx_strand_id
1 'polypeptide(L)'
;MSTSPNKNPQTSAADQYTKPPTDDPFAHEQEGFHKGLGARQLQMIAIGSAIGTGLFLGTGSRLQDAGPMLAVIYAVIGFFGYLILRALGELILHRPSSGSFVSYTREFYGEKAAFVSGWLYWLNWAMTAVADATAIAIYISWFGRYNQFFADIPQWLSAFIVVIVTVALNLISVKLFGELEFWFALIKILALLSFMAVGIWHLVFGEPINGVTPGLSLIAANDGFFPNGILPALIVVQGVVFAYAGIELVGTTSGETKNVEKVIPRAINTVIWRIAIFYVGSVVLLCLLMPYTAYKDAESPFVTFFDAIGIDGTAPIMQLVVITAAASSLNAGLYSTGRILHSMGVAGSAPKFTTKVSRSGVPVAGILLTGVIGLFGVVLNFFVPEQAFEVVLNIASVGTMASWAAIAMSHQKYLKLVGEGKYKRPNYRAPGGRFSDWAVMVFLAVVLVLMALDYPVGTYTLASLLLVIPLLIIGWYTVRDRVNEIARVREGYTGSVPVIAARPVVKKLVPEPRTHIDLGELDAEDEDKPKGN
;
A
#
# COMPACT_ATOMS: atom_id res chain seq x y z
N MET A 1 -16.87 -52.35 -31.44
CA MET A 1 -16.80 -51.03 -32.09
C MET A 1 -16.54 -50.02 -31.01
N SER A 2 -15.31 -49.52 -30.99
CA SER A 2 -14.73 -48.59 -30.02
C SER A 2 -15.14 -47.18 -30.41
N THR A 3 -15.72 -46.40 -29.48
CA THR A 3 -15.85 -44.97 -29.58
C THR A 3 -15.00 -44.31 -28.52
N SER A 4 -13.92 -43.70 -28.98
CA SER A 4 -12.94 -42.91 -28.26
C SER A 4 -13.61 -41.69 -27.60
N PRO A 5 -13.22 -41.27 -26.38
CA PRO A 5 -13.70 -40.06 -25.77
C PRO A 5 -12.97 -38.84 -26.38
N ASN A 6 -13.76 -37.89 -26.81
CA ASN A 6 -13.41 -36.63 -27.40
C ASN A 6 -12.52 -35.80 -26.43
N LYS A 7 -11.29 -35.53 -26.82
CA LYS A 7 -10.39 -34.62 -26.14
C LYS A 7 -10.99 -33.20 -26.24
N ASN A 8 -11.37 -32.64 -25.10
CA ASN A 8 -11.68 -31.20 -24.98
C ASN A 8 -10.54 -30.36 -25.56
N PRO A 9 -10.77 -29.47 -26.51
CA PRO A 9 -9.74 -28.58 -26.99
C PRO A 9 -9.33 -27.65 -25.84
N GLN A 10 -8.04 -27.56 -25.60
CA GLN A 10 -7.46 -26.55 -24.73
C GLN A 10 -7.90 -25.18 -25.26
N THR A 11 -8.78 -24.49 -24.52
CA THR A 11 -9.14 -23.11 -24.80
C THR A 11 -7.86 -22.26 -24.82
N SER A 12 -7.60 -21.62 -25.97
CA SER A 12 -6.43 -20.76 -26.15
C SER A 12 -6.54 -19.54 -25.23
N ALA A 13 -5.42 -18.91 -24.90
CA ALA A 13 -5.44 -17.67 -24.11
C ALA A 13 -6.33 -16.58 -24.77
N ALA A 14 -6.48 -16.65 -26.09
CA ALA A 14 -7.35 -15.76 -26.89
C ALA A 14 -8.85 -15.98 -26.64
N ASP A 15 -9.28 -17.19 -26.25
CA ASP A 15 -10.72 -17.49 -26.04
C ASP A 15 -11.30 -16.80 -24.79
N GLN A 16 -10.46 -16.24 -23.90
CA GLN A 16 -10.90 -15.44 -22.75
C GLN A 16 -11.39 -14.03 -23.15
N TYR A 17 -11.10 -13.58 -24.38
CA TYR A 17 -11.45 -12.25 -24.90
C TYR A 17 -12.66 -12.26 -25.84
N THR A 18 -13.54 -13.26 -25.75
CA THR A 18 -14.70 -13.41 -26.64
C THR A 18 -15.88 -12.49 -26.33
N LYS A 19 -15.84 -11.70 -25.24
CA LYS A 19 -16.84 -10.63 -24.99
C LYS A 19 -16.47 -9.39 -25.80
N PRO A 20 -17.46 -8.69 -26.42
CA PRO A 20 -17.18 -7.42 -27.11
C PRO A 20 -16.51 -6.44 -26.13
N PRO A 21 -15.47 -5.73 -26.57
CA PRO A 21 -14.74 -4.81 -25.71
C PRO A 21 -15.68 -3.70 -25.22
N THR A 22 -15.63 -3.45 -23.94
CA THR A 22 -15.99 -2.13 -23.41
C THR A 22 -14.97 -1.14 -23.98
N ASP A 23 -15.30 0.15 -24.09
CA ASP A 23 -14.39 1.20 -24.59
C ASP A 23 -13.05 1.29 -23.84
N ASP A 24 -12.88 0.53 -22.75
CA ASP A 24 -11.66 0.41 -21.95
C ASP A 24 -10.95 -0.94 -22.24
N PRO A 25 -9.78 -0.93 -22.92
CA PRO A 25 -9.01 -2.13 -23.24
C PRO A 25 -8.48 -2.88 -22.00
N PHE A 26 -8.56 -2.28 -20.83
CA PHE A 26 -8.12 -2.86 -19.54
C PHE A 26 -9.28 -3.31 -18.65
N ALA A 27 -10.53 -3.26 -19.13
CA ALA A 27 -11.72 -3.61 -18.34
C ALA A 27 -11.65 -5.04 -17.74
N HIS A 28 -10.99 -5.98 -18.43
CA HIS A 28 -10.80 -7.35 -17.95
C HIS A 28 -9.99 -7.47 -16.64
N GLU A 29 -9.17 -6.47 -16.32
CA GLU A 29 -8.42 -6.44 -15.04
C GLU A 29 -9.35 -6.28 -13.83
N GLN A 30 -10.58 -5.85 -14.03
CA GLN A 30 -11.58 -5.62 -12.98
C GLN A 30 -12.67 -6.71 -12.94
N GLU A 31 -12.61 -7.70 -13.85
CA GLU A 31 -13.61 -8.78 -13.89
C GLU A 31 -13.58 -9.61 -12.59
N GLY A 32 -14.76 -9.86 -12.05
CA GLY A 32 -14.95 -10.62 -10.81
C GLY A 32 -14.80 -9.82 -9.53
N PHE A 33 -14.36 -8.57 -9.58
CA PHE A 33 -14.30 -7.70 -8.40
C PHE A 33 -15.62 -6.94 -8.20
N HIS A 34 -16.01 -6.81 -6.93
CA HIS A 34 -17.22 -6.09 -6.54
C HIS A 34 -16.85 -4.74 -5.92
N LYS A 35 -17.62 -3.69 -6.22
CA LYS A 35 -17.51 -2.37 -5.55
C LYS A 35 -17.99 -2.47 -4.10
N GLY A 36 -17.21 -3.16 -3.25
CA GLY A 36 -17.54 -3.47 -1.85
C GLY A 36 -17.08 -2.42 -0.84
N LEU A 37 -16.10 -1.58 -1.20
CA LEU A 37 -15.50 -0.59 -0.30
C LEU A 37 -16.27 0.73 -0.33
N GLY A 38 -16.73 1.18 0.84
CA GLY A 38 -17.33 2.49 1.04
C GLY A 38 -16.27 3.58 1.29
N ALA A 39 -16.69 4.85 1.22
CA ALA A 39 -15.80 6.00 1.46
C ALA A 39 -15.15 5.97 2.85
N ARG A 40 -15.87 5.50 3.89
CA ARG A 40 -15.37 5.35 5.26
C ARG A 40 -14.20 4.37 5.33
N GLN A 41 -14.37 3.17 4.77
CA GLN A 41 -13.34 2.14 4.76
C GLN A 41 -12.12 2.58 3.95
N LEU A 42 -12.33 3.17 2.77
CA LEU A 42 -11.22 3.65 1.95
C LEU A 42 -10.38 4.74 2.64
N GLN A 43 -11.05 5.70 3.31
CA GLN A 43 -10.33 6.72 4.06
C GLN A 43 -9.50 6.11 5.19
N MET A 44 -10.05 5.13 5.90
CA MET A 44 -9.33 4.45 6.99
C MET A 44 -8.22 3.55 6.46
N ILE A 45 -8.43 2.84 5.35
CA ILE A 45 -7.37 2.10 4.66
C ILE A 45 -6.23 3.05 4.27
N ALA A 46 -6.55 4.17 3.63
CA ALA A 46 -5.55 5.16 3.22
C ALA A 46 -4.78 5.78 4.41
N ILE A 47 -5.37 5.84 5.61
CA ILE A 47 -4.68 6.29 6.84
C ILE A 47 -3.89 5.14 7.46
N GLY A 48 -4.55 4.01 7.64
CA GLY A 48 -4.06 2.91 8.46
C GLY A 48 -2.99 2.07 7.77
N SER A 49 -3.06 1.93 6.44
CA SER A 49 -2.09 1.12 5.69
C SER A 49 -0.66 1.67 5.73
N ALA A 50 -0.51 2.98 5.86
CA ALA A 50 0.79 3.61 5.98
C ALA A 50 1.38 3.44 7.40
N ILE A 51 0.54 3.48 8.46
CA ILE A 51 0.98 3.35 9.85
C ILE A 51 1.13 1.86 10.19
N GLY A 52 2.31 1.31 10.00
CA GLY A 52 2.65 -0.11 10.20
C GLY A 52 3.89 -0.31 11.06
N THR A 53 4.52 -1.48 10.92
CA THR A 53 5.74 -1.90 11.62
C THR A 53 6.92 -0.96 11.40
N GLY A 54 7.01 -0.32 10.23
CA GLY A 54 8.06 0.64 9.92
C GLY A 54 8.09 1.83 10.88
N LEU A 55 6.92 2.33 11.33
CA LEU A 55 6.83 3.39 12.32
C LEU A 55 6.94 2.82 13.74
N PHE A 56 6.20 1.77 14.06
CA PHE A 56 6.09 1.27 15.44
C PHE A 56 7.29 0.47 15.92
N LEU A 57 7.99 -0.25 15.06
CA LEU A 57 9.19 -1.02 15.41
C LEU A 57 10.46 -0.38 14.86
N GLY A 58 10.46 -0.13 13.56
CA GLY A 58 11.66 0.34 12.89
C GLY A 58 12.14 1.75 13.30
N THR A 59 11.33 2.53 14.02
CA THR A 59 11.75 3.86 14.49
C THR A 59 12.71 3.76 15.71
N GLY A 60 12.66 2.68 16.49
CA GLY A 60 13.51 2.51 17.69
C GLY A 60 14.99 2.48 17.34
N SER A 61 15.42 1.52 16.51
CA SER A 61 16.81 1.41 16.03
C SER A 61 17.28 2.67 15.31
N ARG A 62 16.43 3.25 14.47
CA ARG A 62 16.77 4.47 13.73
C ARG A 62 16.92 5.72 14.60
N LEU A 63 16.22 5.79 15.74
CA LEU A 63 16.46 6.84 16.72
C LEU A 63 17.84 6.71 17.36
N GLN A 64 18.29 5.48 17.64
CA GLN A 64 19.65 5.25 18.15
C GLN A 64 20.71 5.72 17.15
N ASP A 65 20.53 5.42 15.85
CA ASP A 65 21.52 5.72 14.81
C ASP A 65 21.53 7.20 14.42
N ALA A 66 20.36 7.78 14.15
CA ALA A 66 20.21 9.12 13.59
C ALA A 66 19.96 10.20 14.64
N GLY A 67 19.57 9.83 15.86
CA GLY A 67 19.16 10.80 16.87
C GLY A 67 18.01 11.70 16.40
N PRO A 68 17.98 12.99 16.83
CA PRO A 68 16.92 13.93 16.46
C PRO A 68 16.81 14.23 14.96
N MET A 69 17.88 14.01 14.18
CA MET A 69 17.85 14.16 12.72
C MET A 69 16.82 13.24 12.07
N LEU A 70 16.45 12.14 12.72
CA LEU A 70 15.41 11.23 12.24
C LEU A 70 14.09 11.95 11.93
N ALA A 71 13.69 12.94 12.72
CA ALA A 71 12.47 13.70 12.48
C ALA A 71 12.51 14.46 11.14
N VAL A 72 13.67 15.03 10.80
CA VAL A 72 13.87 15.72 9.51
C VAL A 72 13.83 14.71 8.36
N ILE A 73 14.43 13.55 8.54
CA ILE A 73 14.41 12.47 7.53
C ILE A 73 12.97 12.02 7.26
N TYR A 74 12.16 11.81 8.31
CA TYR A 74 10.73 11.51 8.15
C TYR A 74 9.98 12.62 7.41
N ALA A 75 10.27 13.89 7.67
CA ALA A 75 9.66 15.02 6.99
C ALA A 75 10.01 15.03 5.48
N VAL A 76 11.28 14.83 5.15
CA VAL A 76 11.76 14.82 3.75
C VAL A 76 11.15 13.66 2.97
N ILE A 77 11.20 12.44 3.52
CA ILE A 77 10.64 11.26 2.84
C ILE A 77 9.11 11.40 2.73
N GLY A 78 8.46 11.90 3.77
CA GLY A 78 7.02 12.17 3.75
C GLY A 78 6.61 13.17 2.69
N PHE A 79 7.42 14.21 2.44
CA PHE A 79 7.20 15.15 1.35
C PHE A 79 7.27 14.46 -0.02
N PHE A 80 8.29 13.62 -0.28
CA PHE A 80 8.37 12.84 -1.53
C PHE A 80 7.24 11.82 -1.64
N GLY A 81 6.88 11.14 -0.54
CA GLY A 81 5.71 10.26 -0.49
C GLY A 81 4.41 10.97 -0.85
N TYR A 82 4.22 12.21 -0.39
CA TYR A 82 3.08 13.04 -0.79
C TYR A 82 3.09 13.36 -2.29
N LEU A 83 4.24 13.70 -2.89
CA LEU A 83 4.35 13.95 -4.33
C LEU A 83 3.96 12.70 -5.14
N ILE A 84 4.41 11.53 -4.70
CA ILE A 84 4.10 10.23 -5.33
C ILE A 84 2.60 9.94 -5.24
N LEU A 85 1.98 10.16 -4.08
CA LEU A 85 0.54 9.99 -3.92
C LEU A 85 -0.27 10.96 -4.79
N ARG A 86 0.20 12.19 -4.97
CA ARG A 86 -0.43 13.17 -5.87
C ARG A 86 -0.36 12.71 -7.33
N ALA A 87 0.79 12.19 -7.76
CA ALA A 87 0.99 11.62 -9.09
C ALA A 87 0.09 10.38 -9.30
N LEU A 88 0.06 9.45 -8.33
CA LEU A 88 -0.82 8.29 -8.36
C LEU A 88 -2.29 8.68 -8.40
N GLY A 89 -2.71 9.67 -7.62
CA GLY A 89 -4.09 10.17 -7.60
C GLY A 89 -4.52 10.75 -8.95
N GLU A 90 -3.64 11.44 -9.66
CA GLU A 90 -3.92 11.95 -11.00
C GLU A 90 -4.07 10.79 -12.01
N LEU A 91 -3.24 9.74 -11.92
CA LEU A 91 -3.34 8.52 -12.73
C LEU A 91 -4.64 7.74 -12.42
N ILE A 92 -5.03 7.63 -11.14
CA ILE A 92 -6.29 6.98 -10.75
C ILE A 92 -7.51 7.70 -11.36
N LEU A 93 -7.49 9.04 -11.36
CA LEU A 93 -8.58 9.83 -11.95
C LEU A 93 -8.57 9.82 -13.47
N HIS A 94 -7.41 9.53 -14.08
CA HIS A 94 -7.35 9.22 -15.52
C HIS A 94 -8.05 7.90 -15.81
N ARG A 95 -7.73 6.83 -15.09
CA ARG A 95 -8.33 5.50 -15.24
C ARG A 95 -8.24 4.67 -13.93
N PRO A 96 -9.35 4.52 -13.19
CA PRO A 96 -9.36 3.66 -12.01
C PRO A 96 -9.03 2.20 -12.37
N SER A 97 -8.10 1.57 -11.65
CA SER A 97 -7.71 0.18 -11.88
C SER A 97 -7.31 -0.52 -10.58
N SER A 98 -7.75 -1.77 -10.40
CA SER A 98 -7.31 -2.63 -9.30
C SER A 98 -5.84 -3.08 -9.44
N GLY A 99 -5.31 -3.07 -10.66
CA GLY A 99 -3.88 -3.26 -10.96
C GLY A 99 -3.02 -2.04 -10.64
N SER A 100 -3.64 -0.90 -10.25
CA SER A 100 -2.96 0.31 -9.81
C SER A 100 -1.85 0.76 -10.76
N PHE A 101 -0.70 1.17 -10.20
CA PHE A 101 0.45 1.65 -10.99
C PHE A 101 1.04 0.58 -11.93
N VAL A 102 0.85 -0.71 -11.68
CA VAL A 102 1.27 -1.78 -12.62
C VAL A 102 0.49 -1.68 -13.93
N SER A 103 -0.82 -1.42 -13.85
CA SER A 103 -1.65 -1.16 -15.04
C SER A 103 -1.26 0.12 -15.77
N TYR A 104 -0.89 1.19 -15.05
CA TYR A 104 -0.39 2.43 -15.68
C TYR A 104 0.99 2.22 -16.29
N THR A 105 1.87 1.45 -15.66
CA THR A 105 3.16 1.08 -16.25
C THR A 105 2.96 0.29 -17.54
N ARG A 106 1.96 -0.61 -17.59
CA ARG A 106 1.58 -1.34 -18.82
C ARG A 106 1.10 -0.40 -19.91
N GLU A 107 0.21 0.53 -19.57
CA GLU A 107 -0.35 1.50 -20.50
C GLU A 107 0.71 2.43 -21.12
N PHE A 108 1.67 2.89 -20.31
CA PHE A 108 2.62 3.92 -20.74
C PHE A 108 3.99 3.40 -21.17
N TYR A 109 4.43 2.25 -20.64
CA TYR A 109 5.76 1.67 -20.88
C TYR A 109 5.72 0.24 -21.43
N GLY A 110 4.53 -0.33 -21.58
CA GLY A 110 4.33 -1.65 -22.16
C GLY A 110 4.50 -2.82 -21.18
N GLU A 111 4.33 -4.01 -21.71
CA GLU A 111 4.17 -5.25 -20.93
C GLU A 111 5.41 -5.62 -20.12
N LYS A 112 6.62 -5.43 -20.69
CA LYS A 112 7.88 -5.75 -20.00
C LYS A 112 8.08 -4.92 -18.73
N ALA A 113 7.79 -3.61 -18.81
CA ALA A 113 7.89 -2.72 -17.66
C ALA A 113 6.86 -3.06 -16.59
N ALA A 114 5.62 -3.39 -17.00
CA ALA A 114 4.57 -3.85 -16.11
C ALA A 114 4.92 -5.18 -15.42
N PHE A 115 5.54 -6.12 -16.15
CA PHE A 115 6.04 -7.37 -15.57
C PHE A 115 7.04 -7.09 -14.45
N VAL A 116 8.05 -6.27 -14.72
CA VAL A 116 9.09 -5.95 -13.73
C VAL A 116 8.50 -5.23 -12.51
N SER A 117 7.70 -4.18 -12.72
CA SER A 117 7.10 -3.40 -11.63
C SER A 117 6.14 -4.24 -10.79
N GLY A 118 5.36 -5.12 -11.42
CA GLY A 118 4.41 -5.99 -10.72
C GLY A 118 5.09 -7.04 -9.84
N TRP A 119 6.14 -7.71 -10.35
CA TRP A 119 6.88 -8.69 -9.55
C TRP A 119 7.71 -8.05 -8.44
N LEU A 120 8.29 -6.86 -8.66
CA LEU A 120 8.97 -6.12 -7.59
C LEU A 120 7.99 -5.66 -6.51
N TYR A 121 6.78 -5.23 -6.87
CA TYR A 121 5.74 -4.90 -5.91
C TYR A 121 5.26 -6.11 -5.11
N TRP A 122 5.08 -7.24 -5.80
CA TRP A 122 4.74 -8.49 -5.10
C TRP A 122 5.85 -8.90 -4.14
N LEU A 123 7.12 -8.82 -4.55
CA LEU A 123 8.28 -9.11 -3.70
C LEU A 123 8.32 -8.18 -2.47
N ASN A 124 8.08 -6.88 -2.67
CA ASN A 124 7.96 -5.91 -1.58
C ASN A 124 6.97 -6.40 -0.51
N TRP A 125 5.74 -6.68 -0.89
CA TRP A 125 4.72 -7.10 0.06
C TRP A 125 4.92 -8.51 0.61
N ALA A 126 5.54 -9.40 -0.16
CA ALA A 126 5.93 -10.71 0.33
C ALA A 126 6.99 -10.61 1.43
N MET A 127 7.99 -9.74 1.27
CA MET A 127 8.99 -9.45 2.31
C MET A 127 8.37 -8.68 3.48
N THR A 128 7.49 -7.72 3.22
CA THR A 128 6.73 -7.03 4.27
C THR A 128 5.90 -8.02 5.11
N ALA A 129 5.29 -9.03 4.50
CA ALA A 129 4.56 -10.06 5.24
C ALA A 129 5.46 -10.86 6.19
N VAL A 130 6.70 -11.13 5.78
CA VAL A 130 7.71 -11.76 6.64
C VAL A 130 8.10 -10.83 7.78
N ALA A 131 8.38 -9.53 7.48
CA ALA A 131 8.74 -8.54 8.49
C ALA A 131 7.62 -8.33 9.52
N ASP A 132 6.36 -8.22 9.07
CA ASP A 132 5.21 -8.03 9.93
C ASP A 132 4.97 -9.24 10.84
N ALA A 133 5.06 -10.47 10.30
CA ALA A 133 4.94 -11.69 11.08
C ALA A 133 6.05 -11.82 12.12
N THR A 134 7.29 -11.47 11.76
CA THR A 134 8.44 -11.43 12.67
C THR A 134 8.23 -10.40 13.78
N ALA A 135 7.81 -9.19 13.42
CA ALA A 135 7.52 -8.13 14.39
C ALA A 135 6.45 -8.55 15.39
N ILE A 136 5.34 -9.15 14.93
CA ILE A 136 4.29 -9.63 15.83
C ILE A 136 4.81 -10.72 16.76
N ALA A 137 5.66 -11.63 16.27
CA ALA A 137 6.25 -12.67 17.10
C ALA A 137 7.16 -12.08 18.20
N ILE A 138 7.98 -11.07 17.87
CA ILE A 138 8.78 -10.30 18.83
C ILE A 138 7.87 -9.62 19.87
N TYR A 139 6.77 -9.00 19.41
CA TYR A 139 5.83 -8.32 20.29
C TYR A 139 5.08 -9.27 21.23
N ILE A 140 4.78 -10.49 20.80
CA ILE A 140 4.16 -11.51 21.64
C ILE A 140 5.14 -11.96 22.72
N SER A 141 6.42 -12.20 22.39
CA SER A 141 7.44 -12.63 23.35
C SER A 141 7.71 -11.56 24.43
N TRP A 142 7.47 -10.26 24.14
CA TRP A 142 7.57 -9.18 25.10
C TRP A 142 6.68 -9.41 26.34
N PHE A 143 5.51 -10.06 26.19
CA PHE A 143 4.63 -10.41 27.31
C PHE A 143 5.20 -11.50 28.22
N GLY A 144 6.30 -12.14 27.84
CA GLY A 144 7.05 -13.08 28.68
C GLY A 144 7.49 -12.49 30.01
N ARG A 145 7.67 -11.14 30.08
CA ARG A 145 7.97 -10.43 31.33
C ARG A 145 6.83 -10.48 32.38
N TYR A 146 5.59 -10.76 31.94
CA TYR A 146 4.41 -10.86 32.80
C TYR A 146 3.94 -12.30 33.02
N ASN A 147 4.15 -13.19 32.04
CA ASN A 147 3.71 -14.56 32.11
C ASN A 147 4.64 -15.49 31.34
N GLN A 148 5.19 -16.49 32.04
CA GLN A 148 6.13 -17.47 31.49
C GLN A 148 5.58 -18.20 30.25
N PHE A 149 4.28 -18.38 30.14
CA PHE A 149 3.65 -18.97 28.92
C PHE A 149 4.08 -18.25 27.65
N PHE A 150 4.13 -16.91 27.64
CA PHE A 150 4.55 -16.13 26.47
C PHE A 150 6.06 -16.20 26.23
N ALA A 151 6.86 -16.37 27.29
CA ALA A 151 8.31 -16.55 27.18
C ALA A 151 8.68 -17.91 26.56
N ASP A 152 7.89 -18.94 26.84
CA ASP A 152 8.13 -20.29 26.38
C ASP A 152 7.66 -20.55 24.92
N ILE A 153 6.83 -19.65 24.34
CA ILE A 153 6.39 -19.78 22.95
C ILE A 153 7.55 -19.43 22.01
N PRO A 154 8.03 -20.37 21.18
CA PRO A 154 9.04 -20.08 20.19
C PRO A 154 8.57 -19.00 19.20
N GLN A 155 9.45 -18.07 18.85
CA GLN A 155 9.13 -16.95 17.92
C GLN A 155 8.56 -17.45 16.57
N TRP A 156 9.12 -18.54 16.04
CA TRP A 156 8.63 -19.13 14.80
C TRP A 156 7.18 -19.61 14.88
N LEU A 157 6.73 -20.12 16.05
CA LEU A 157 5.36 -20.61 16.23
C LEU A 157 4.37 -19.44 16.25
N SER A 158 4.71 -18.33 16.93
CA SER A 158 3.93 -17.10 16.92
C SER A 158 3.80 -16.56 15.50
N ALA A 159 4.91 -16.46 14.75
CA ALA A 159 4.91 -16.04 13.36
C ALA A 159 4.04 -16.95 12.47
N PHE A 160 4.14 -18.27 12.65
CA PHE A 160 3.33 -19.24 11.90
C PHE A 160 1.83 -19.02 12.13
N ILE A 161 1.40 -18.92 13.39
CA ILE A 161 -0.02 -18.71 13.75
C ILE A 161 -0.53 -17.42 13.13
N VAL A 162 0.24 -16.33 13.22
CA VAL A 162 -0.14 -15.03 12.67
C VAL A 162 -0.32 -15.08 11.16
N VAL A 163 0.60 -15.68 10.42
CA VAL A 163 0.46 -15.82 8.96
C VAL A 163 -0.78 -16.62 8.60
N ILE A 164 -1.01 -17.78 9.24
CA ILE A 164 -2.17 -18.64 8.96
C ILE A 164 -3.48 -17.91 9.26
N VAL A 165 -3.58 -17.25 10.41
CA VAL A 165 -4.81 -16.52 10.81
C VAL A 165 -5.08 -15.37 9.84
N THR A 166 -4.06 -14.58 9.49
CA THR A 166 -4.25 -13.42 8.61
C THR A 166 -4.59 -13.85 7.18
N VAL A 167 -3.96 -14.91 6.67
CA VAL A 167 -4.33 -15.52 5.37
C VAL A 167 -5.79 -15.99 5.41
N ALA A 168 -6.19 -16.73 6.44
CA ALA A 168 -7.55 -17.24 6.58
C ALA A 168 -8.59 -16.09 6.58
N LEU A 169 -8.33 -15.01 7.33
CA LEU A 169 -9.20 -13.81 7.36
C LEU A 169 -9.31 -13.14 5.98
N ASN A 170 -8.20 -13.01 5.25
CA ASN A 170 -8.20 -12.44 3.90
C ASN A 170 -8.98 -13.28 2.87
N LEU A 171 -9.09 -14.59 3.07
CA LEU A 171 -9.82 -15.48 2.16
C LEU A 171 -11.35 -15.41 2.30
N ILE A 172 -11.87 -14.80 3.38
CA ILE A 172 -13.33 -14.79 3.65
C ILE A 172 -14.04 -13.82 2.71
N SER A 173 -13.75 -12.52 2.78
CA SER A 173 -14.39 -11.52 1.90
C SER A 173 -13.70 -10.15 1.93
N VAL A 174 -13.87 -9.39 0.85
CA VAL A 174 -13.42 -7.98 0.74
C VAL A 174 -14.08 -7.09 1.80
N LYS A 175 -15.34 -7.36 2.14
CA LYS A 175 -16.08 -6.60 3.15
C LYS A 175 -15.44 -6.77 4.53
N LEU A 176 -15.09 -8.01 4.90
CA LEU A 176 -14.39 -8.30 6.17
C LEU A 176 -13.03 -7.61 6.20
N PHE A 177 -12.25 -7.68 5.11
CA PHE A 177 -11.00 -6.94 4.99
C PHE A 177 -11.20 -5.46 5.29
N GLY A 178 -12.17 -4.81 4.64
CA GLY A 178 -12.43 -3.38 4.84
C GLY A 178 -12.86 -3.02 6.27
N GLU A 179 -13.64 -3.87 6.95
CA GLU A 179 -14.04 -3.65 8.36
C GLU A 179 -12.85 -3.86 9.31
N LEU A 180 -12.04 -4.89 9.12
CA LEU A 180 -10.84 -5.11 9.92
C LEU A 180 -9.87 -3.93 9.80
N GLU A 181 -9.58 -3.47 8.57
CA GLU A 181 -8.72 -2.31 8.34
C GLU A 181 -9.29 -1.03 8.96
N PHE A 182 -10.61 -0.85 8.94
CA PHE A 182 -11.23 0.29 9.62
C PHE A 182 -10.93 0.30 11.12
N TRP A 183 -11.13 -0.82 11.81
CA TRP A 183 -10.92 -0.92 13.25
C TRP A 183 -9.44 -0.85 13.62
N PHE A 184 -8.59 -1.54 12.89
CA PHE A 184 -7.15 -1.47 13.08
C PHE A 184 -6.61 -0.04 12.89
N ALA A 185 -7.06 0.65 11.85
CA ALA A 185 -6.66 2.04 11.62
C ALA A 185 -7.14 2.97 12.76
N LEU A 186 -8.36 2.78 13.24
CA LEU A 186 -8.91 3.57 14.35
C LEU A 186 -8.09 3.36 15.63
N ILE A 187 -7.76 2.11 15.98
CA ILE A 187 -6.94 1.76 17.15
C ILE A 187 -5.57 2.44 17.05
N LYS A 188 -4.89 2.34 15.88
CA LYS A 188 -3.57 2.97 15.66
C LYS A 188 -3.62 4.49 15.82
N ILE A 189 -4.63 5.14 15.25
CA ILE A 189 -4.80 6.59 15.34
C ILE A 189 -5.02 7.02 16.79
N LEU A 190 -5.93 6.35 17.51
CA LEU A 190 -6.21 6.65 18.91
C LEU A 190 -4.96 6.46 19.79
N ALA A 191 -4.19 5.41 19.55
CA ALA A 191 -2.96 5.16 20.30
C ALA A 191 -1.90 6.24 20.06
N LEU A 192 -1.68 6.66 18.79
CA LEU A 192 -0.76 7.74 18.47
C LEU A 192 -1.22 9.07 19.06
N LEU A 193 -2.52 9.37 19.01
CA LEU A 193 -3.06 10.57 19.66
C LEU A 193 -2.91 10.53 21.17
N SER A 194 -3.12 9.36 21.82
CA SER A 194 -2.88 9.18 23.25
C SER A 194 -1.41 9.38 23.59
N PHE A 195 -0.50 8.78 22.82
CA PHE A 195 0.93 9.02 22.97
C PHE A 195 1.27 10.52 22.87
N MET A 196 0.74 11.19 21.84
CA MET A 196 1.01 12.62 21.65
C MET A 196 0.44 13.46 22.78
N ALA A 197 -0.78 13.16 23.26
CA ALA A 197 -1.39 13.89 24.37
C ALA A 197 -0.57 13.73 25.68
N VAL A 198 -0.19 12.49 26.02
CA VAL A 198 0.64 12.21 27.21
C VAL A 198 2.04 12.80 27.05
N GLY A 199 2.66 12.66 25.87
CA GLY A 199 3.99 13.22 25.61
C GLY A 199 4.02 14.75 25.70
N ILE A 200 3.01 15.43 25.13
CA ILE A 200 2.88 16.90 25.23
C ILE A 200 2.65 17.31 26.69
N TRP A 201 1.87 16.54 27.45
CA TRP A 201 1.67 16.78 28.89
C TRP A 201 3.01 16.80 29.63
N HIS A 202 3.83 15.74 29.51
CA HIS A 202 5.14 15.68 30.14
C HIS A 202 6.08 16.81 29.68
N LEU A 203 6.03 17.16 28.39
CA LEU A 203 6.84 18.25 27.82
C LEU A 203 6.45 19.63 28.39
N VAL A 204 5.13 19.89 28.56
CA VAL A 204 4.61 21.19 29.00
C VAL A 204 4.75 21.35 30.52
N PHE A 205 4.45 20.30 31.29
CA PHE A 205 4.46 20.37 32.75
C PHE A 205 5.83 19.98 33.35
N GLY A 206 6.77 19.54 32.51
CA GLY A 206 8.16 19.26 32.90
C GLY A 206 8.32 18.06 33.85
N GLU A 207 7.35 17.13 33.87
CA GLU A 207 7.44 15.93 34.72
C GLU A 207 8.57 15.02 34.22
N PRO A 208 9.55 14.67 35.09
CA PRO A 208 10.65 13.81 34.70
C PRO A 208 10.16 12.41 34.26
N ILE A 209 10.76 11.86 33.21
CA ILE A 209 10.56 10.49 32.75
C ILE A 209 11.84 9.71 33.09
N ASN A 210 11.77 8.74 34.00
CA ASN A 210 12.95 8.04 34.55
C ASN A 210 14.09 8.98 35.02
N GLY A 211 13.73 10.10 35.66
CA GLY A 211 14.69 11.09 36.14
C GLY A 211 15.26 12.03 35.07
N VAL A 212 14.80 11.93 33.82
CA VAL A 212 15.20 12.81 32.70
C VAL A 212 14.11 13.85 32.46
N THR A 213 14.46 15.13 32.45
CA THR A 213 13.52 16.22 32.16
C THR A 213 13.34 16.37 30.66
N PRO A 214 12.09 16.22 30.14
CA PRO A 214 11.79 16.42 28.73
C PRO A 214 12.08 17.84 28.24
N GLY A 215 12.46 18.01 26.98
CA GLY A 215 12.63 19.31 26.36
C GLY A 215 13.80 19.40 25.38
N LEU A 216 14.00 20.60 24.81
CA LEU A 216 15.08 20.86 23.86
C LEU A 216 16.49 20.72 24.49
N SER A 217 16.62 20.96 25.79
CA SER A 217 17.86 20.76 26.55
C SER A 217 18.36 19.31 26.47
N LEU A 218 17.43 18.35 26.34
CA LEU A 218 17.75 16.93 26.19
C LEU A 218 18.56 16.65 24.92
N ILE A 219 18.23 17.31 23.82
CA ILE A 219 18.97 17.19 22.56
C ILE A 219 20.40 17.71 22.73
N ALA A 220 20.56 18.89 23.37
CA ALA A 220 21.88 19.48 23.59
C ALA A 220 22.73 18.65 24.57
N ALA A 221 22.10 18.02 25.57
CA ALA A 221 22.78 17.18 26.56
C ALA A 221 23.20 15.80 26.02
N ASN A 222 22.67 15.39 24.85
CA ASN A 222 22.96 14.10 24.21
C ASN A 222 23.55 14.29 22.80
N ASP A 223 24.63 15.02 22.69
CA ASP A 223 25.45 15.22 21.48
C ASP A 223 24.76 15.93 20.30
N GLY A 224 23.61 16.59 20.56
CA GLY A 224 22.93 17.44 19.58
C GLY A 224 22.13 16.67 18.53
N PHE A 225 22.09 17.26 17.30
CA PHE A 225 21.25 16.72 16.20
C PHE A 225 21.86 15.50 15.49
N PHE A 226 23.17 15.31 15.55
CA PHE A 226 23.91 14.25 14.87
C PHE A 226 24.82 13.50 15.87
N PRO A 227 24.25 12.81 16.86
CA PRO A 227 25.04 12.22 17.92
C PRO A 227 26.07 11.20 17.43
N ASN A 228 25.74 10.47 16.36
CA ASN A 228 26.63 9.48 15.73
C ASN A 228 27.28 9.99 14.42
N GLY A 229 27.13 11.30 14.12
CA GLY A 229 27.61 11.90 12.88
C GLY A 229 26.57 11.93 11.76
N ILE A 230 26.94 12.61 10.67
CA ILE A 230 26.02 12.86 9.54
C ILE A 230 25.76 11.59 8.73
N LEU A 231 26.78 10.77 8.47
CA LEU A 231 26.64 9.59 7.61
C LEU A 231 25.72 8.52 8.22
N PRO A 232 25.84 8.10 9.49
CA PRO A 232 24.86 7.21 10.12
C PRO A 232 23.43 7.77 10.08
N ALA A 233 23.27 9.08 10.32
CA ALA A 233 21.96 9.71 10.23
C ALA A 233 21.34 9.64 8.82
N LEU A 234 22.15 9.76 7.76
CA LEU A 234 21.66 9.66 6.37
C LEU A 234 21.38 8.22 5.93
N ILE A 235 22.12 7.25 6.44
CA ILE A 235 21.97 5.83 6.07
C ILE A 235 20.58 5.29 6.46
N VAL A 236 20.00 5.74 7.57
CA VAL A 236 18.66 5.28 8.02
C VAL A 236 17.52 5.65 7.07
N VAL A 237 17.76 6.51 6.07
CA VAL A 237 16.76 6.96 5.06
C VAL A 237 16.06 5.76 4.41
N GLN A 238 16.79 4.70 4.04
CA GLN A 238 16.21 3.50 3.42
C GLN A 238 15.13 2.84 4.28
N GLY A 239 15.39 2.70 5.56
CA GLY A 239 14.45 2.11 6.49
C GLY A 239 13.26 3.02 6.78
N VAL A 240 13.44 4.36 6.72
CA VAL A 240 12.34 5.31 6.81
C VAL A 240 11.48 5.28 5.54
N VAL A 241 12.03 5.02 4.35
CA VAL A 241 11.24 4.77 3.12
C VAL A 241 10.28 3.60 3.34
N PHE A 242 10.72 2.52 3.98
CA PHE A 242 9.85 1.41 4.35
C PHE A 242 8.71 1.83 5.29
N ALA A 243 8.96 2.75 6.22
CA ALA A 243 7.91 3.25 7.12
C ALA A 243 6.76 3.95 6.38
N TYR A 244 6.99 4.38 5.13
CA TYR A 244 5.98 4.94 4.24
C TYR A 244 5.44 3.92 3.20
N ALA A 245 5.87 2.65 3.24
CA ALA A 245 5.30 1.61 2.40
C ALA A 245 3.79 1.46 2.69
N GLY A 246 3.01 1.18 1.65
CA GLY A 246 1.56 1.05 1.76
C GLY A 246 0.78 2.32 1.44
N ILE A 247 1.41 3.50 1.32
CA ILE A 247 0.69 4.71 0.88
C ILE A 247 0.06 4.52 -0.50
N GLU A 248 0.68 3.75 -1.37
CA GLU A 248 0.20 3.42 -2.72
C GLU A 248 -1.01 2.47 -2.76
N LEU A 249 -1.40 1.87 -1.64
CA LEU A 249 -2.59 1.01 -1.52
C LEU A 249 -3.89 1.70 -1.94
N VAL A 250 -3.96 3.02 -1.84
CA VAL A 250 -5.04 3.83 -2.41
C VAL A 250 -5.25 3.51 -3.91
N GLY A 251 -4.17 3.18 -4.62
CA GLY A 251 -4.25 2.77 -6.03
C GLY A 251 -4.97 1.44 -6.22
N THR A 252 -4.58 0.40 -5.49
CA THR A 252 -5.17 -0.95 -5.62
C THR A 252 -6.63 -1.00 -5.18
N THR A 253 -7.03 -0.19 -4.20
CA THR A 253 -8.42 -0.08 -3.74
C THR A 253 -9.30 0.74 -4.68
N SER A 254 -8.73 1.51 -5.60
CA SER A 254 -9.48 2.41 -6.49
C SER A 254 -10.47 1.67 -7.41
N GLY A 255 -10.12 0.47 -7.88
CA GLY A 255 -10.99 -0.37 -8.71
C GLY A 255 -12.27 -0.83 -8.01
N GLU A 256 -12.25 -0.98 -6.69
CA GLU A 256 -13.36 -1.43 -5.85
C GLU A 256 -14.06 -0.27 -5.12
N THR A 257 -13.66 0.98 -5.38
CA THR A 257 -14.16 2.17 -4.70
C THR A 257 -15.38 2.76 -5.41
N LYS A 258 -16.39 3.15 -4.63
CA LYS A 258 -17.51 3.95 -5.12
C LYS A 258 -17.13 5.43 -5.17
N ASN A 259 -17.55 6.15 -6.23
CA ASN A 259 -17.32 7.60 -6.38
C ASN A 259 -15.83 8.02 -6.29
N VAL A 260 -14.97 7.35 -7.04
CA VAL A 260 -13.51 7.56 -7.08
C VAL A 260 -13.13 9.04 -7.21
N GLU A 261 -13.82 9.79 -8.08
CA GLU A 261 -13.57 11.22 -8.35
C GLU A 261 -13.67 12.12 -7.11
N LYS A 262 -14.51 11.75 -6.12
CA LYS A 262 -14.68 12.52 -4.88
C LYS A 262 -13.83 11.98 -3.74
N VAL A 263 -13.68 10.66 -3.67
CA VAL A 263 -13.06 9.98 -2.51
C VAL A 263 -11.54 10.05 -2.59
N ILE A 264 -10.95 9.78 -3.76
CA ILE A 264 -9.49 9.77 -3.94
C ILE A 264 -8.85 11.14 -3.66
N PRO A 265 -9.32 12.26 -4.25
CA PRO A 265 -8.73 13.57 -3.93
C PRO A 265 -8.80 13.91 -2.44
N ARG A 266 -9.92 13.61 -1.78
CA ARG A 266 -10.08 13.86 -0.34
C ARG A 266 -9.12 13.00 0.49
N ALA A 267 -9.00 11.72 0.15
CA ALA A 267 -8.09 10.81 0.84
C ALA A 267 -6.63 11.29 0.73
N ILE A 268 -6.17 11.66 -0.47
CA ILE A 268 -4.77 12.08 -0.71
C ILE A 268 -4.48 13.47 -0.13
N ASN A 269 -5.40 14.43 -0.24
CA ASN A 269 -5.18 15.78 0.29
C ASN A 269 -4.99 15.80 1.81
N THR A 270 -5.55 14.84 2.53
CA THR A 270 -5.37 14.75 3.98
C THR A 270 -4.08 14.04 4.40
N VAL A 271 -3.37 13.39 3.47
CA VAL A 271 -2.15 12.62 3.78
C VAL A 271 -1.04 13.52 4.32
N ILE A 272 -0.87 14.74 3.80
CA ILE A 272 0.18 15.66 4.27
C ILE A 272 0.05 15.97 5.76
N TRP A 273 -1.16 16.20 6.24
CA TRP A 273 -1.42 16.44 7.66
C TRP A 273 -1.19 15.19 8.50
N ARG A 274 -1.50 14.02 7.97
CA ARG A 274 -1.23 12.75 8.64
C ARG A 274 0.26 12.51 8.80
N ILE A 275 1.03 12.74 7.74
CA ILE A 275 2.50 12.65 7.76
C ILE A 275 3.04 13.64 8.80
N ALA A 276 2.64 14.91 8.73
CA ALA A 276 3.11 15.93 9.65
C ALA A 276 2.81 15.56 11.12
N ILE A 277 1.61 15.09 11.41
CA ILE A 277 1.17 14.79 12.79
C ILE A 277 1.70 13.42 13.25
N PHE A 278 1.35 12.34 12.54
CA PHE A 278 1.58 10.98 13.04
C PHE A 278 2.99 10.46 12.81
N TYR A 279 3.72 10.97 11.81
CA TYR A 279 5.10 10.56 11.57
C TYR A 279 6.06 11.58 12.16
N VAL A 280 6.09 12.78 11.62
CA VAL A 280 7.06 13.80 12.06
C VAL A 280 6.78 14.20 13.50
N GLY A 281 5.53 14.51 13.85
CA GLY A 281 5.16 14.95 15.20
C GLY A 281 5.45 13.90 16.27
N SER A 282 5.16 12.61 16.02
CA SER A 282 5.47 11.55 16.97
C SER A 282 6.98 11.34 17.15
N VAL A 283 7.76 11.38 16.06
CA VAL A 283 9.22 11.24 16.13
C VAL A 283 9.85 12.45 16.83
N VAL A 284 9.39 13.68 16.55
CA VAL A 284 9.81 14.87 17.29
C VAL A 284 9.56 14.72 18.80
N LEU A 285 8.36 14.26 19.18
CA LEU A 285 8.04 14.03 20.58
C LEU A 285 8.95 12.97 21.19
N LEU A 286 9.19 11.84 20.54
CA LEU A 286 10.12 10.82 21.03
C LEU A 286 11.50 11.41 21.30
N CYS A 287 12.02 12.26 20.41
CA CYS A 287 13.32 12.94 20.59
C CYS A 287 13.34 13.93 21.77
N LEU A 288 12.21 14.54 22.09
CA LEU A 288 12.09 15.54 23.16
C LEU A 288 11.76 14.92 24.53
N LEU A 289 11.22 13.70 24.56
CA LEU A 289 10.76 13.04 25.79
C LEU A 289 11.85 12.20 26.45
N MET A 290 12.68 11.54 25.65
CA MET A 290 13.72 10.63 26.16
C MET A 290 14.99 10.75 25.32
N PRO A 291 16.19 10.49 25.91
CA PRO A 291 17.43 10.46 25.14
C PRO A 291 17.39 9.36 24.07
N TYR A 292 18.00 9.59 22.93
CA TYR A 292 18.01 8.64 21.80
C TYR A 292 18.58 7.26 22.21
N THR A 293 19.46 7.22 23.20
CA THR A 293 20.05 6.00 23.76
C THR A 293 19.08 5.15 24.59
N ALA A 294 17.93 5.70 24.97
CA ALA A 294 16.92 4.96 25.72
C ALA A 294 16.11 3.99 24.85
N TYR A 295 16.08 4.23 23.55
CA TYR A 295 15.38 3.37 22.60
C TYR A 295 16.27 2.19 22.21
N LYS A 296 15.67 1.03 21.91
CA LYS A 296 16.39 -0.22 21.64
C LYS A 296 15.94 -0.87 20.36
N ASP A 297 16.83 -1.66 19.77
CA ASP A 297 16.47 -2.53 18.67
C ASP A 297 15.40 -3.54 19.11
N ALA A 298 14.55 -3.92 18.15
CA ALA A 298 13.46 -4.86 18.36
C ALA A 298 12.41 -4.45 19.44
N GLU A 299 12.45 -3.20 19.92
CA GLU A 299 11.42 -2.64 20.80
C GLU A 299 10.72 -1.45 20.13
N SER A 300 9.41 -1.33 20.38
CA SER A 300 8.66 -0.15 19.92
C SER A 300 8.99 1.07 20.81
N PRO A 301 9.46 2.19 20.25
CA PRO A 301 9.78 3.38 21.04
C PRO A 301 8.55 3.95 21.76
N PHE A 302 7.36 3.69 21.26
CA PHE A 302 6.10 4.07 21.91
C PHE A 302 5.84 3.23 23.16
N VAL A 303 6.14 1.93 23.11
CA VAL A 303 6.04 1.03 24.27
C VAL A 303 7.10 1.40 25.31
N THR A 304 8.33 1.65 24.87
CA THR A 304 9.44 2.10 25.73
C THR A 304 9.06 3.38 26.48
N PHE A 305 8.42 4.35 25.82
CA PHE A 305 7.93 5.57 26.48
C PHE A 305 6.85 5.26 27.53
N PHE A 306 5.83 4.46 27.20
CA PHE A 306 4.76 4.12 28.14
C PHE A 306 5.25 3.26 29.31
N ASP A 307 6.28 2.45 29.12
CA ASP A 307 6.96 1.72 30.18
C ASP A 307 7.72 2.68 31.12
N ALA A 308 8.40 3.68 30.53
CA ALA A 308 9.21 4.66 31.23
C ALA A 308 8.42 5.63 32.12
N ILE A 309 7.17 5.97 31.75
CA ILE A 309 6.32 6.85 32.60
C ILE A 309 5.77 6.12 33.83
N GLY A 310 5.90 4.79 33.93
CA GLY A 310 5.59 4.01 35.10
C GLY A 310 4.11 3.90 35.49
N ILE A 311 3.18 4.17 34.55
CA ILE A 311 1.75 3.98 34.80
C ILE A 311 1.37 2.55 34.47
N ASP A 312 0.91 1.80 35.48
CA ASP A 312 0.54 0.40 35.34
C ASP A 312 -0.44 0.16 34.19
N GLY A 313 -0.16 -0.85 33.36
CA GLY A 313 -1.03 -1.27 32.25
C GLY A 313 -0.88 -0.48 30.94
N THR A 314 -0.22 0.69 30.94
CA THR A 314 -0.09 1.50 29.70
C THR A 314 0.83 0.87 28.67
N ALA A 315 1.98 0.34 29.07
CA ALA A 315 2.91 -0.35 28.18
C ALA A 315 2.31 -1.62 27.56
N PRO A 316 1.67 -2.53 28.32
CA PRO A 316 0.96 -3.68 27.74
C PRO A 316 -0.15 -3.30 26.74
N ILE A 317 -0.92 -2.25 27.04
CA ILE A 317 -1.96 -1.76 26.12
C ILE A 317 -1.31 -1.25 24.82
N MET A 318 -0.25 -0.45 24.92
CA MET A 318 0.47 0.03 23.74
C MET A 318 1.09 -1.13 22.95
N GLN A 319 1.60 -2.15 23.63
CA GLN A 319 2.14 -3.36 22.99
C GLN A 319 1.06 -4.09 22.18
N LEU A 320 -0.16 -4.23 22.71
CA LEU A 320 -1.30 -4.79 21.97
C LEU A 320 -1.65 -3.95 20.74
N VAL A 321 -1.62 -2.62 20.86
CA VAL A 321 -1.86 -1.72 19.72
C VAL A 321 -0.81 -1.95 18.61
N VAL A 322 0.46 -2.07 18.98
CA VAL A 322 1.55 -2.30 18.03
C VAL A 322 1.40 -3.65 17.32
N ILE A 323 0.95 -4.69 18.03
CA ILE A 323 0.58 -5.98 17.42
C ILE A 323 -0.54 -5.80 16.39
N THR A 324 -1.61 -5.06 16.73
CA THR A 324 -2.70 -4.80 15.77
C THR A 324 -2.23 -3.98 14.56
N ALA A 325 -1.25 -3.10 14.73
CA ALA A 325 -0.69 -2.31 13.64
C ALA A 325 0.10 -3.19 12.65
N ALA A 326 0.90 -4.12 13.14
CA ALA A 326 1.60 -5.08 12.31
C ALA A 326 0.63 -6.07 11.62
N ALA A 327 -0.39 -6.55 12.34
CA ALA A 327 -1.43 -7.41 11.78
C ALA A 327 -2.22 -6.72 10.65
N SER A 328 -2.52 -5.43 10.80
CA SER A 328 -3.14 -4.62 9.75
C SER A 328 -2.24 -4.47 8.52
N SER A 329 -0.94 -4.23 8.71
CA SER A 329 0.02 -4.15 7.60
C SER A 329 0.07 -5.47 6.82
N LEU A 330 0.21 -6.60 7.50
CA LEU A 330 0.18 -7.94 6.92
C LEU A 330 -1.14 -8.20 6.15
N ASN A 331 -2.27 -7.86 6.75
CA ASN A 331 -3.60 -7.99 6.15
C ASN A 331 -3.73 -7.16 4.85
N ALA A 332 -3.26 -5.91 4.87
CA ALA A 332 -3.26 -5.01 3.72
C ALA A 332 -2.33 -5.50 2.59
N GLY A 333 -1.18 -6.05 2.94
CA GLY A 333 -0.23 -6.64 1.99
C GLY A 333 -0.82 -7.84 1.24
N LEU A 334 -1.45 -8.77 1.95
CA LEU A 334 -2.13 -9.93 1.37
C LEU A 334 -3.28 -9.51 0.44
N TYR A 335 -4.07 -8.51 0.85
CA TYR A 335 -5.12 -7.93 0.01
C TYR A 335 -4.54 -7.36 -1.30
N SER A 336 -3.48 -6.56 -1.22
CA SER A 336 -2.88 -5.89 -2.37
C SER A 336 -2.22 -6.85 -3.35
N THR A 337 -1.42 -7.79 -2.84
CA THR A 337 -0.74 -8.80 -3.67
C THR A 337 -1.72 -9.69 -4.41
N GLY A 338 -2.84 -10.04 -3.79
CA GLY A 338 -3.89 -10.80 -4.46
C GLY A 338 -4.38 -10.10 -5.73
N ARG A 339 -4.61 -8.79 -5.68
CA ARG A 339 -5.13 -8.01 -6.81
C ARG A 339 -4.10 -7.75 -7.89
N ILE A 340 -2.89 -7.42 -7.49
CA ILE A 340 -1.79 -7.21 -8.44
C ILE A 340 -1.49 -8.50 -9.20
N LEU A 341 -1.39 -9.64 -8.50
CA LEU A 341 -1.16 -10.93 -9.16
C LEU A 341 -2.33 -11.34 -10.06
N HIS A 342 -3.57 -11.00 -9.70
CA HIS A 342 -4.72 -11.19 -10.58
C HIS A 342 -4.59 -10.36 -11.86
N SER A 343 -4.35 -9.05 -11.77
CA SER A 343 -4.12 -8.16 -12.92
C SER A 343 -2.98 -8.65 -13.80
N MET A 344 -1.87 -9.08 -13.21
CA MET A 344 -0.74 -9.67 -13.92
C MET A 344 -1.10 -11.01 -14.58
N GLY A 345 -1.91 -11.84 -13.93
CA GLY A 345 -2.40 -13.10 -14.47
C GLY A 345 -3.28 -12.90 -15.69
N VAL A 346 -4.21 -11.95 -15.62
CA VAL A 346 -5.07 -11.53 -16.76
C VAL A 346 -4.23 -11.05 -17.93
N ALA A 347 -3.19 -10.25 -17.67
CA ALA A 347 -2.24 -9.80 -18.71
C ALA A 347 -1.25 -10.88 -19.16
N GLY A 348 -1.31 -12.09 -18.62
CA GLY A 348 -0.40 -13.20 -18.98
C GLY A 348 0.95 -13.16 -18.31
N SER A 349 1.28 -12.15 -17.51
CA SER A 349 2.58 -11.93 -16.86
C SER A 349 2.73 -12.64 -15.49
N ALA A 350 1.66 -13.28 -14.99
CA ALA A 350 1.68 -14.18 -13.85
C ALA A 350 1.03 -15.54 -14.22
N PRO A 351 1.17 -16.58 -13.38
CA PRO A 351 0.56 -17.89 -13.64
C PRO A 351 -0.96 -17.81 -13.82
N LYS A 352 -1.52 -18.61 -14.72
CA LYS A 352 -2.98 -18.62 -15.02
C LYS A 352 -3.86 -18.83 -13.79
N PHE A 353 -3.42 -19.58 -12.79
CA PHE A 353 -4.22 -19.82 -11.60
C PHE A 353 -4.50 -18.56 -10.78
N THR A 354 -3.68 -17.48 -10.94
CA THR A 354 -3.87 -16.19 -10.25
C THR A 354 -5.05 -15.38 -10.80
N THR A 355 -5.58 -15.73 -11.99
CA THR A 355 -6.75 -15.06 -12.58
C THR A 355 -8.07 -15.44 -11.89
N LYS A 356 -8.07 -16.51 -11.09
CA LYS A 356 -9.30 -16.98 -10.46
C LYS A 356 -9.67 -16.13 -9.25
N VAL A 357 -10.91 -15.64 -9.28
CA VAL A 357 -11.53 -14.89 -8.18
C VAL A 357 -12.65 -15.74 -7.59
N SER A 358 -12.77 -15.77 -6.26
CA SER A 358 -13.83 -16.49 -5.57
C SER A 358 -15.20 -15.81 -5.77
N ARG A 359 -16.29 -16.50 -5.39
CA ARG A 359 -17.64 -15.91 -5.43
C ARG A 359 -17.77 -14.65 -4.56
N SER A 360 -16.93 -14.51 -3.54
CA SER A 360 -16.87 -13.33 -2.65
C SER A 360 -15.94 -12.20 -3.16
N GLY A 361 -15.45 -12.28 -4.40
CA GLY A 361 -14.57 -11.28 -5.00
C GLY A 361 -13.11 -11.34 -4.53
N VAL A 362 -12.67 -12.47 -3.95
CA VAL A 362 -11.32 -12.62 -3.38
C VAL A 362 -10.41 -13.36 -4.38
N PRO A 363 -9.24 -12.82 -4.73
CA PRO A 363 -8.23 -13.48 -5.58
C PRO A 363 -7.39 -14.48 -4.76
N VAL A 364 -7.99 -15.63 -4.43
CA VAL A 364 -7.49 -16.64 -3.49
C VAL A 364 -6.05 -17.07 -3.78
N ALA A 365 -5.73 -17.33 -5.03
CA ALA A 365 -4.43 -17.88 -5.42
C ALA A 365 -3.28 -16.88 -5.18
N GLY A 366 -3.51 -15.60 -5.43
CA GLY A 366 -2.51 -14.56 -5.17
C GLY A 366 -2.23 -14.38 -3.68
N ILE A 367 -3.28 -14.42 -2.84
CA ILE A 367 -3.16 -14.36 -1.39
C ILE A 367 -2.38 -15.56 -0.86
N LEU A 368 -2.73 -16.78 -1.32
CA LEU A 368 -2.04 -18.01 -0.89
C LEU A 368 -0.57 -18.01 -1.32
N LEU A 369 -0.25 -17.54 -2.53
CA LEU A 369 1.15 -17.47 -2.98
C LEU A 369 1.97 -16.54 -2.08
N THR A 370 1.43 -15.39 -1.70
CA THR A 370 2.09 -14.47 -0.76
C THR A 370 2.17 -15.06 0.65
N GLY A 371 1.12 -15.76 1.10
CA GLY A 371 1.11 -16.47 2.38
C GLY A 371 2.19 -17.55 2.46
N VAL A 372 2.44 -18.30 1.37
CA VAL A 372 3.52 -19.29 1.30
C VAL A 372 4.88 -18.61 1.51
N ILE A 373 5.13 -17.45 0.90
CA ILE A 373 6.37 -16.70 1.17
C ILE A 373 6.43 -16.23 2.62
N GLY A 374 5.30 -15.77 3.19
CA GLY A 374 5.23 -15.47 4.62
C GLY A 374 5.64 -16.65 5.51
N LEU A 375 5.30 -17.89 5.11
CA LEU A 375 5.74 -19.10 5.81
C LEU A 375 7.25 -19.36 5.69
N PHE A 376 7.91 -18.92 4.60
CA PHE A 376 9.39 -18.90 4.57
C PHE A 376 9.97 -18.00 5.65
N GLY A 377 9.29 -16.90 5.98
CA GLY A 377 9.65 -16.05 7.10
C GLY A 377 9.58 -16.77 8.45
N VAL A 378 8.65 -17.72 8.60
CA VAL A 378 8.62 -18.60 9.79
C VAL A 378 9.90 -19.41 9.89
N VAL A 379 10.36 -19.97 8.76
CA VAL A 379 11.64 -20.73 8.71
C VAL A 379 12.81 -19.79 9.02
N LEU A 380 12.81 -18.57 8.50
CA LEU A 380 13.84 -17.58 8.80
C LEU A 380 13.86 -17.23 10.31
N ASN A 381 12.71 -17.04 10.92
CA ASN A 381 12.60 -16.82 12.37
C ASN A 381 13.08 -18.00 13.22
N PHE A 382 13.07 -19.22 12.67
CA PHE A 382 13.61 -20.39 13.36
C PHE A 382 15.15 -20.39 13.38
N PHE A 383 15.79 -19.99 12.26
CA PHE A 383 17.24 -20.03 12.13
C PHE A 383 17.95 -18.73 12.58
N VAL A 384 17.34 -17.57 12.33
CA VAL A 384 17.95 -16.24 12.54
C VAL A 384 16.91 -15.25 13.11
N PRO A 385 16.38 -15.51 14.31
CA PRO A 385 15.23 -14.75 14.83
C PRO A 385 15.50 -13.25 15.04
N GLU A 386 16.69 -12.89 15.52
CA GLU A 386 17.04 -11.50 15.86
C GLU A 386 17.30 -10.63 14.63
N GLN A 387 17.80 -11.21 13.54
CA GLN A 387 18.19 -10.48 12.33
C GLN A 387 17.13 -10.53 11.23
N ALA A 388 16.14 -11.43 11.35
CA ALA A 388 15.16 -11.69 10.31
C ALA A 388 14.38 -10.42 9.91
N PHE A 389 14.02 -9.60 10.89
CA PHE A 389 13.26 -8.37 10.65
C PHE A 389 14.03 -7.38 9.77
N GLU A 390 15.27 -7.04 10.13
CA GLU A 390 16.05 -6.03 9.40
C GLU A 390 16.40 -6.46 7.98
N VAL A 391 16.75 -7.72 7.76
CA VAL A 391 17.06 -8.26 6.43
C VAL A 391 15.87 -8.15 5.48
N VAL A 392 14.70 -8.63 5.90
CA VAL A 392 13.51 -8.60 5.03
C VAL A 392 12.95 -7.19 4.84
N LEU A 393 13.07 -6.33 5.84
CA LEU A 393 12.67 -4.93 5.78
C LEU A 393 13.47 -4.17 4.72
N ASN A 394 14.76 -4.39 4.65
CA ASN A 394 15.61 -3.72 3.66
C ASN A 394 15.33 -4.22 2.24
N ILE A 395 15.07 -5.51 2.04
CA ILE A 395 14.64 -6.03 0.72
C ILE A 395 13.28 -5.43 0.33
N ALA A 396 12.34 -5.31 1.26
CA ALA A 396 11.05 -4.67 1.01
C ALA A 396 11.19 -3.18 0.62
N SER A 397 12.15 -2.45 1.22
CA SER A 397 12.42 -1.04 0.88
C SER A 397 12.77 -0.85 -0.59
N VAL A 398 13.56 -1.75 -1.19
CA VAL A 398 13.89 -1.72 -2.64
C VAL A 398 12.63 -1.85 -3.48
N GLY A 399 11.72 -2.75 -3.11
CA GLY A 399 10.44 -2.93 -3.81
C GLY A 399 9.52 -1.71 -3.69
N THR A 400 9.52 -1.04 -2.53
CA THR A 400 8.81 0.23 -2.33
C THR A 400 9.36 1.32 -3.25
N MET A 401 10.69 1.48 -3.31
CA MET A 401 11.35 2.44 -4.21
C MET A 401 11.06 2.15 -5.67
N ALA A 402 11.05 0.88 -6.08
CA ALA A 402 10.68 0.48 -7.44
C ALA A 402 9.23 0.84 -7.79
N SER A 403 8.31 0.68 -6.83
CA SER A 403 6.90 1.06 -6.99
C SER A 403 6.73 2.58 -7.13
N TRP A 404 7.45 3.34 -6.33
CA TRP A 404 7.45 4.80 -6.38
C TRP A 404 8.06 5.32 -7.70
N ALA A 405 9.15 4.70 -8.17
CA ALA A 405 9.73 4.99 -9.48
C ALA A 405 8.73 4.69 -10.61
N ALA A 406 8.05 3.55 -10.56
CA ALA A 406 7.04 3.18 -11.57
C ALA A 406 5.88 4.18 -11.63
N ILE A 407 5.41 4.68 -10.47
CA ILE A 407 4.37 5.72 -10.39
C ILE A 407 4.88 7.02 -11.03
N ALA A 408 6.06 7.52 -10.62
CA ALA A 408 6.63 8.77 -11.11
C ALA A 408 6.88 8.73 -12.63
N MET A 409 7.47 7.64 -13.13
CA MET A 409 7.71 7.42 -14.56
C MET A 409 6.39 7.39 -15.34
N SER A 410 5.40 6.62 -14.87
CA SER A 410 4.09 6.51 -15.54
C SER A 410 3.39 7.87 -15.59
N HIS A 411 3.41 8.63 -14.50
CA HIS A 411 2.85 9.98 -14.45
C HIS A 411 3.57 10.94 -15.39
N GLN A 412 4.91 10.91 -15.44
CA GLN A 412 5.70 11.72 -16.36
C GLN A 412 5.33 11.46 -17.82
N LYS A 413 5.20 10.17 -18.19
CA LYS A 413 4.81 9.77 -19.56
C LYS A 413 3.36 10.19 -19.88
N TYR A 414 2.45 10.00 -18.92
CA TYR A 414 1.07 10.46 -19.01
C TYR A 414 1.01 11.98 -19.27
N LEU A 415 1.72 12.80 -18.49
CA LEU A 415 1.77 14.25 -18.70
C LEU A 415 2.37 14.66 -20.04
N LYS A 416 3.33 13.88 -20.58
CA LYS A 416 3.83 14.10 -21.93
C LYS A 416 2.71 13.89 -22.97
N LEU A 417 1.96 12.80 -22.85
CA LEU A 417 0.86 12.46 -23.76
C LEU A 417 -0.32 13.45 -23.66
N VAL A 418 -0.59 13.98 -22.46
CA VAL A 418 -1.54 15.09 -22.26
C VAL A 418 -1.07 16.33 -23.02
N GLY A 419 0.22 16.68 -22.96
CA GLY A 419 0.80 17.80 -23.69
C GLY A 419 0.73 17.63 -25.21
N GLU A 420 0.76 16.38 -25.70
CA GLU A 420 0.56 16.02 -27.12
C GLU A 420 -0.93 15.98 -27.52
N GLY A 421 -1.88 16.28 -26.61
CA GLY A 421 -3.32 16.26 -26.87
C GLY A 421 -3.95 14.86 -26.95
N LYS A 422 -3.20 13.80 -26.59
CA LYS A 422 -3.68 12.41 -26.64
C LYS A 422 -4.61 12.03 -25.50
N TYR A 423 -4.47 12.71 -24.34
CA TYR A 423 -5.27 12.49 -23.13
C TYR A 423 -5.77 13.79 -22.56
N LYS A 424 -6.93 13.75 -21.91
CA LYS A 424 -7.49 14.88 -21.16
C LYS A 424 -7.02 14.80 -19.71
N ARG A 425 -6.46 15.90 -19.21
CA ARG A 425 -5.99 16.00 -17.83
C ARG A 425 -7.16 16.21 -16.86
N PRO A 426 -7.27 15.48 -15.74
CA PRO A 426 -8.29 15.73 -14.72
C PRO A 426 -8.08 17.08 -14.02
N ASN A 427 -9.10 17.54 -13.29
CA ASN A 427 -8.99 18.78 -12.50
C ASN A 427 -8.06 18.63 -11.29
N TYR A 428 -7.95 17.43 -10.73
CA TYR A 428 -7.01 17.11 -9.67
C TYR A 428 -5.63 16.88 -10.26
N ARG A 429 -4.67 17.73 -9.91
CA ARG A 429 -3.33 17.73 -10.52
C ARG A 429 -2.25 17.55 -9.48
N ALA A 430 -1.21 16.81 -9.82
CA ALA A 430 0.01 16.73 -9.02
C ALA A 430 0.76 18.06 -9.06
N PRO A 431 1.20 18.59 -7.91
CA PRO A 431 1.96 19.83 -7.84
C PRO A 431 3.31 19.67 -8.56
N GLY A 432 3.80 20.72 -9.24
CA GLY A 432 5.07 20.69 -9.97
C GLY A 432 5.06 19.85 -11.25
N GLY A 433 4.03 19.01 -11.49
CA GLY A 433 3.90 18.21 -12.70
C GLY A 433 5.15 17.37 -12.98
N ARG A 434 5.70 17.44 -14.21
CA ARG A 434 6.90 16.66 -14.61
C ARG A 434 8.16 16.98 -13.80
N PHE A 435 8.26 18.18 -13.23
CA PHE A 435 9.40 18.54 -12.38
C PHE A 435 9.38 17.75 -11.07
N SER A 436 8.22 17.61 -10.43
CA SER A 436 8.11 16.79 -9.21
C SER A 436 8.41 15.32 -9.46
N ASP A 437 8.03 14.77 -10.62
CA ASP A 437 8.38 13.40 -10.99
C ASP A 437 9.89 13.21 -11.12
N TRP A 438 10.59 14.19 -11.73
CA TRP A 438 12.06 14.18 -11.80
C TRP A 438 12.70 14.31 -10.42
N ALA A 439 12.18 15.19 -9.55
CA ALA A 439 12.67 15.34 -8.19
C ALA A 439 12.53 14.03 -7.40
N VAL A 440 11.41 13.32 -7.56
CA VAL A 440 11.21 11.98 -6.99
C VAL A 440 12.25 11.00 -7.50
N MET A 441 12.52 10.96 -8.81
CA MET A 441 13.51 10.03 -9.37
C MET A 441 14.93 10.31 -8.86
N VAL A 442 15.32 11.58 -8.75
CA VAL A 442 16.61 11.98 -8.16
C VAL A 442 16.67 11.58 -6.69
N PHE A 443 15.61 11.84 -5.93
CA PHE A 443 15.53 11.42 -4.53
C PHE A 443 15.72 9.90 -4.38
N LEU A 444 15.01 9.08 -5.17
CA LEU A 444 15.16 7.63 -5.12
C LEU A 444 16.59 7.18 -5.50
N ALA A 445 17.23 7.84 -6.46
CA ALA A 445 18.62 7.56 -6.81
C ALA A 445 19.57 7.88 -5.65
N VAL A 446 19.35 8.99 -4.94
CA VAL A 446 20.13 9.33 -3.73
C VAL A 446 19.93 8.27 -2.64
N VAL A 447 18.70 7.83 -2.40
CA VAL A 447 18.44 6.76 -1.41
C VAL A 447 19.17 5.47 -1.77
N LEU A 448 19.20 5.07 -3.05
CA LEU A 448 19.95 3.89 -3.49
C LEU A 448 21.47 4.04 -3.27
N VAL A 449 22.01 5.24 -3.47
CA VAL A 449 23.43 5.51 -3.18
C VAL A 449 23.71 5.41 -1.68
N LEU A 450 22.84 6.00 -0.83
CA LEU A 450 22.98 5.89 0.62
C LEU A 450 22.87 4.43 1.09
N MET A 451 21.96 3.65 0.50
CA MET A 451 21.85 2.21 0.76
C MET A 451 23.13 1.45 0.40
N ALA A 452 23.82 1.84 -0.68
CA ALA A 452 25.10 1.23 -1.05
C ALA A 452 26.22 1.51 -0.04
N LEU A 453 26.14 2.64 0.68
CA LEU A 453 27.10 3.04 1.72
C LEU A 453 26.81 2.39 3.08
N ASP A 454 25.63 1.80 3.26
CA ASP A 454 25.21 1.10 4.47
C ASP A 454 25.78 -0.32 4.49
N TYR A 455 26.98 -0.49 5.06
CA TYR A 455 27.59 -1.80 5.22
C TYR A 455 27.36 -2.34 6.65
N PRO A 456 26.99 -3.63 6.83
CA PRO A 456 26.79 -4.64 5.76
C PRO A 456 25.36 -4.70 5.19
N VAL A 457 24.34 -4.15 5.88
CA VAL A 457 22.93 -4.46 5.65
C VAL A 457 22.44 -3.92 4.30
N GLY A 458 22.65 -2.64 4.02
CA GLY A 458 22.23 -2.02 2.75
C GLY A 458 23.01 -2.56 1.56
N THR A 459 24.31 -2.80 1.74
CA THR A 459 25.15 -3.40 0.69
C THR A 459 24.67 -4.80 0.32
N TYR A 460 24.35 -5.65 1.30
CA TYR A 460 23.80 -7.00 1.04
C TYR A 460 22.40 -6.93 0.44
N THR A 461 21.61 -5.94 0.82
CA THR A 461 20.29 -5.69 0.21
C THR A 461 20.43 -5.40 -1.28
N LEU A 462 21.34 -4.51 -1.68
CA LEU A 462 21.61 -4.24 -3.11
C LEU A 462 22.23 -5.46 -3.80
N ALA A 463 23.10 -6.22 -3.13
CA ALA A 463 23.64 -7.46 -3.66
C ALA A 463 22.54 -8.51 -3.94
N SER A 464 21.43 -8.50 -3.20
CA SER A 464 20.28 -9.38 -3.48
C SER A 464 19.66 -9.13 -4.86
N LEU A 465 19.84 -7.94 -5.44
CA LEU A 465 19.40 -7.62 -6.80
C LEU A 465 20.15 -8.46 -7.85
N LEU A 466 21.38 -8.93 -7.56
CA LEU A 466 22.11 -9.87 -8.42
C LEU A 466 21.37 -11.22 -8.55
N LEU A 467 20.50 -11.56 -7.61
CA LEU A 467 19.60 -12.71 -7.69
C LEU A 467 18.26 -12.31 -8.32
N VAL A 468 17.67 -11.21 -7.88
CA VAL A 468 16.34 -10.76 -8.32
C VAL A 468 16.31 -10.42 -9.81
N ILE A 469 17.33 -9.70 -10.32
CA ILE A 469 17.37 -9.28 -11.72
C ILE A 469 17.43 -10.48 -12.67
N PRO A 470 18.32 -11.48 -12.51
CA PRO A 470 18.30 -12.69 -13.34
C PRO A 470 16.97 -13.44 -13.28
N LEU A 471 16.36 -13.56 -12.10
CA LEU A 471 15.05 -14.22 -11.95
C LEU A 471 13.95 -13.47 -12.73
N LEU A 472 13.95 -12.13 -12.69
CA LEU A 472 13.03 -11.32 -13.50
C LEU A 472 13.29 -11.48 -15.01
N ILE A 473 14.56 -11.54 -15.43
CA ILE A 473 14.93 -11.76 -16.83
C ILE A 473 14.43 -13.14 -17.29
N ILE A 474 14.76 -14.20 -16.56
CA ILE A 474 14.31 -15.57 -16.87
C ILE A 474 12.77 -15.61 -16.87
N GLY A 475 12.13 -15.08 -15.84
CA GLY A 475 10.67 -15.02 -15.74
C GLY A 475 10.03 -14.31 -16.93
N TRP A 476 10.60 -13.19 -17.39
CA TRP A 476 10.10 -12.50 -18.58
C TRP A 476 10.19 -13.37 -19.84
N TYR A 477 11.33 -14.03 -20.08
CA TYR A 477 11.49 -14.89 -21.26
C TYR A 477 10.57 -16.11 -21.26
N THR A 478 10.12 -16.58 -20.09
CA THR A 478 9.17 -17.69 -19.99
C THR A 478 7.72 -17.29 -20.30
N VAL A 479 7.36 -16.02 -20.11
CA VAL A 479 5.97 -15.54 -20.27
C VAL A 479 5.76 -14.62 -21.47
N ARG A 480 6.83 -14.05 -22.06
CA ARG A 480 6.78 -12.97 -23.06
C ARG A 480 5.87 -13.28 -24.25
N ASP A 481 5.90 -14.52 -24.77
CA ASP A 481 5.17 -14.90 -25.97
C ASP A 481 3.65 -14.91 -25.69
N ARG A 482 3.24 -15.45 -24.54
CA ARG A 482 1.87 -15.39 -24.04
C ARG A 482 1.42 -13.95 -23.79
N VAL A 483 2.27 -13.15 -23.16
CA VAL A 483 1.98 -11.74 -22.86
C VAL A 483 1.79 -10.94 -24.14
N ASN A 484 2.68 -11.15 -25.13
CA ASN A 484 2.60 -10.46 -26.42
C ASN A 484 1.36 -10.90 -27.23
N GLU A 485 0.94 -12.16 -27.15
CA GLU A 485 -0.29 -12.64 -27.78
C GLU A 485 -1.52 -11.93 -27.19
N ILE A 486 -1.62 -11.88 -25.85
CA ILE A 486 -2.71 -11.20 -25.15
C ILE A 486 -2.71 -9.70 -25.48
N ALA A 487 -1.54 -9.06 -25.51
CA ALA A 487 -1.40 -7.65 -25.84
C ALA A 487 -1.87 -7.35 -27.28
N ARG A 488 -1.50 -8.18 -28.26
CA ARG A 488 -1.95 -8.05 -29.65
C ARG A 488 -3.47 -8.17 -29.79
N VAL A 489 -4.09 -9.13 -29.10
CA VAL A 489 -5.55 -9.26 -29.08
C VAL A 489 -6.18 -8.00 -28.52
N ARG A 490 -5.69 -7.49 -27.38
CA ARG A 490 -6.17 -6.27 -26.76
C ARG A 490 -6.02 -5.05 -27.69
N GLU A 491 -4.87 -4.87 -28.34
CA GLU A 491 -4.59 -3.77 -29.28
C GLU A 491 -5.37 -3.92 -30.59
N GLY A 492 -5.55 -5.13 -31.08
CA GLY A 492 -6.34 -5.43 -32.29
C GLY A 492 -7.81 -5.06 -32.13
N TYR A 493 -8.38 -5.13 -30.94
CA TYR A 493 -9.74 -4.67 -30.64
C TYR A 493 -9.88 -3.15 -30.64
N THR A 494 -8.78 -2.41 -30.41
CA THR A 494 -8.83 -0.93 -30.28
C THR A 494 -8.59 -0.19 -31.60
N GLY A 495 -8.23 -0.89 -32.70
CA GLY A 495 -7.98 -0.34 -34.03
C GLY A 495 -7.38 1.06 -34.02
N SER A 496 -6.03 1.18 -34.02
CA SER A 496 -5.25 2.44 -33.93
C SER A 496 -5.59 3.28 -32.68
N VAL A 497 -4.63 3.46 -31.81
CA VAL A 497 -4.74 4.19 -30.52
C VAL A 497 -5.91 5.18 -30.52
N PRO A 498 -7.09 4.84 -30.01
CA PRO A 498 -8.15 5.83 -29.93
C PRO A 498 -7.70 6.88 -28.90
N VAL A 499 -7.85 8.13 -29.27
CA VAL A 499 -7.96 9.20 -28.27
C VAL A 499 -9.08 8.77 -27.33
N ILE A 500 -8.77 8.18 -26.19
CA ILE A 500 -9.76 7.91 -25.15
C ILE A 500 -10.13 9.29 -24.62
N ALA A 501 -11.09 9.90 -25.29
CA ALA A 501 -11.77 11.06 -24.75
C ALA A 501 -12.25 10.66 -23.36
N ALA A 502 -11.83 11.40 -22.33
CA ALA A 502 -12.46 11.29 -21.02
C ALA A 502 -13.97 11.27 -21.27
N ARG A 503 -14.65 10.22 -20.81
CA ARG A 503 -16.10 10.06 -21.04
C ARG A 503 -16.75 11.41 -20.83
N PRO A 504 -17.51 11.92 -21.80
CA PRO A 504 -18.38 13.05 -21.51
C PRO A 504 -19.23 12.59 -20.33
N VAL A 505 -19.25 13.39 -19.27
CA VAL A 505 -20.24 13.23 -18.23
C VAL A 505 -21.56 13.10 -18.96
N VAL A 506 -22.18 11.94 -18.93
CA VAL A 506 -23.53 11.74 -19.42
C VAL A 506 -24.37 12.67 -18.55
N LYS A 507 -24.57 13.92 -19.01
CA LYS A 507 -25.70 14.70 -18.55
C LYS A 507 -26.90 13.77 -18.76
N LYS A 508 -27.49 13.28 -17.67
CA LYS A 508 -28.84 12.75 -17.72
C LYS A 508 -29.61 13.74 -18.57
N LEU A 509 -30.00 13.33 -19.76
CA LEU A 509 -31.02 14.00 -20.53
C LEU A 509 -32.23 14.02 -19.60
N VAL A 510 -32.44 15.12 -18.93
CA VAL A 510 -33.74 15.48 -18.39
C VAL A 510 -34.61 15.55 -19.62
N PRO A 511 -35.69 14.75 -19.73
CA PRO A 511 -36.61 14.90 -20.84
C PRO A 511 -37.08 16.37 -20.82
N GLU A 512 -36.89 17.07 -21.90
CA GLU A 512 -37.49 18.39 -22.08
C GLU A 512 -39.00 18.25 -21.88
N PRO A 513 -39.65 19.15 -21.13
CA PRO A 513 -41.09 19.15 -21.05
C PRO A 513 -41.61 19.38 -22.45
N ARG A 514 -42.44 18.47 -22.95
CA ARG A 514 -43.17 18.61 -24.22
C ARG A 514 -44.05 19.85 -24.11
N THR A 515 -43.63 20.94 -24.62
CA THR A 515 -44.47 22.10 -24.94
C THR A 515 -45.01 21.86 -26.33
N HIS A 516 -46.29 21.82 -26.43
CA HIS A 516 -47.25 21.84 -27.52
C HIS A 516 -48.10 20.57 -27.56
N ILE A 517 -49.19 20.59 -26.83
CA ILE A 517 -50.42 19.90 -27.23
C ILE A 517 -51.20 20.90 -28.05
N ASP A 518 -51.27 20.62 -29.35
CA ASP A 518 -52.15 21.31 -30.29
C ASP A 518 -53.57 20.85 -29.95
N LEU A 519 -54.41 21.76 -29.44
CA LEU A 519 -55.84 21.56 -29.22
C LEU A 519 -56.56 21.98 -30.50
N GLY A 520 -56.64 21.04 -31.45
CA GLY A 520 -57.49 21.15 -32.62
C GLY A 520 -58.47 20.00 -32.66
N GLU A 521 -59.71 20.36 -32.50
CA GLU A 521 -60.95 19.65 -32.93
C GLU A 521 -61.18 18.23 -32.35
N LEU A 522 -62.19 18.13 -31.51
CA LEU A 522 -63.33 17.22 -31.71
C LEU A 522 -64.50 17.66 -30.86
N ASP A 523 -65.53 18.00 -31.59
CA ASP A 523 -66.88 18.30 -31.15
C ASP A 523 -67.58 17.12 -30.49
N ALA A 524 -68.43 17.48 -29.50
CA ALA A 524 -69.79 17.06 -29.15
C ALA A 524 -70.21 15.57 -29.23
N GLU A 525 -71.03 15.30 -28.25
CA GLU A 525 -71.97 14.19 -28.03
C GLU A 525 -71.47 13.12 -27.05
N ASP A 526 -72.14 12.69 -26.00
CA ASP A 526 -73.50 12.88 -25.53
C ASP A 526 -73.58 12.43 -24.06
N GLU A 527 -74.58 12.90 -23.41
CA GLU A 527 -75.12 12.53 -22.10
C GLU A 527 -75.09 11.04 -21.77
N ASP A 528 -74.72 10.65 -20.57
CA ASP A 528 -75.76 10.14 -19.63
C ASP A 528 -75.20 9.79 -18.23
N LYS A 529 -75.86 10.24 -17.18
CA LYS A 529 -75.76 9.78 -15.80
C LYS A 529 -76.66 8.51 -15.62
N PRO A 530 -76.62 7.74 -14.55
CA PRO A 530 -76.51 8.17 -13.16
C PRO A 530 -75.86 7.17 -12.15
N LYS A 531 -75.51 7.74 -10.99
CA LYS A 531 -75.66 7.30 -9.57
C LYS A 531 -75.75 5.81 -9.20
N GLY A 532 -74.99 5.49 -8.18
CA GLY A 532 -75.49 4.54 -7.19
C GLY A 532 -74.49 3.72 -6.42
N ASN A 533 -74.32 4.05 -5.14
CA ASN A 533 -73.86 3.35 -3.95
C ASN A 533 -72.33 3.28 -3.74
#